data_fc97ccd259806bf333ec9bfd41ea4b11
#
_entry.id   fc97ccd259806bf333ec9bfd41ea4b11
#
_cell.length_a   1.000
_cell.length_b   1.000
_cell.length_c   1.000
_cell.angle_alpha   90.00
_cell.angle_beta   90.00
_cell.angle_gamma   90.00
#
_symmetry.space_group_name_H-M   'P 1'
#
loop_
_entity.id
_entity.type
_entity.pdbx_description
1 polymer ?
#
loop_
_entity_poly.entity_id
_entity_poly.type
_entity_poly.pdbx_seq_one_letter_code
_entity_poly.pdbx_strand_id
1 'polypeptide(L)'
;MNLVTQPLDENFSRCWHKMSQITDPGPSRALYFIDEHEKSIQQGAFGINAPNRLTLFDTSLSTWISFPGLRHAGAATVSFPDGHTESWRWRDPATLAAAKKSVWLVLQPGSGPADLDLQRIQAAV
;
A
#
# COMPACT_ATOMS: atom_id res chain seq x y z
N MET A 1 -1.16 -11.02 -5.96
CA MET A 1 0.05 -10.34 -5.43
C MET A 1 0.34 -9.17 -6.35
N ASN A 2 0.31 -7.98 -5.85
CA ASN A 2 0.36 -6.78 -6.68
C ASN A 2 1.63 -5.99 -6.44
N LEU A 3 2.24 -5.56 -7.54
CA LEU A 3 3.39 -4.67 -7.50
C LEU A 3 2.96 -3.30 -6.97
N VAL A 4 3.65 -2.80 -6.00
CA VAL A 4 3.41 -1.46 -5.47
C VAL A 4 3.98 -0.44 -6.43
N THR A 5 3.14 0.47 -6.85
CA THR A 5 3.41 1.61 -7.73
C THR A 5 3.68 1.29 -9.20
N GLN A 6 2.74 1.67 -10.03
CA GLN A 6 2.99 1.92 -11.44
C GLN A 6 2.99 3.42 -11.69
N PRO A 7 4.08 4.01 -12.11
CA PRO A 7 3.99 5.26 -12.83
C PRO A 7 3.47 4.97 -14.24
N LEU A 8 2.40 5.61 -14.61
CA LEU A 8 1.97 5.64 -16.00
C LEU A 8 2.83 6.61 -16.83
N ASP A 9 3.70 7.37 -16.18
CA ASP A 9 4.60 8.33 -16.79
C ASP A 9 5.87 8.42 -15.92
N GLU A 10 7.03 8.36 -16.55
CA GLU A 10 8.35 8.53 -15.91
C GLU A 10 8.49 9.85 -15.13
N ASN A 11 7.60 10.82 -15.37
CA ASN A 11 7.57 12.09 -14.66
C ASN A 11 6.78 12.04 -13.34
N PHE A 12 6.01 10.99 -13.06
CA PHE A 12 5.09 10.94 -11.94
C PHE A 12 5.53 10.11 -10.74
N SER A 13 6.56 9.29 -10.87
CA SER A 13 7.07 8.54 -9.72
C SER A 13 8.49 8.03 -9.96
N ARG A 14 9.15 7.68 -8.86
CA ARG A 14 10.43 6.97 -8.94
C ARG A 14 10.18 5.55 -9.46
N CYS A 15 10.55 5.31 -10.71
CA CYS A 15 10.71 3.95 -11.22
C CYS A 15 12.11 3.45 -10.88
N TRP A 16 12.19 2.38 -10.11
CA TRP A 16 13.46 1.73 -9.84
C TRP A 16 13.70 0.63 -10.89
N HIS A 17 14.73 0.80 -11.68
CA HIS A 17 15.15 -0.21 -12.66
C HIS A 17 16.22 -1.16 -12.11
N LYS A 18 16.83 -0.80 -10.99
CA LYS A 18 17.89 -1.57 -10.32
C LYS A 18 17.74 -1.47 -8.81
N MET A 19 18.12 -2.55 -8.12
CA MET A 19 18.11 -2.61 -6.65
C MET A 19 18.89 -1.44 -6.02
N SER A 20 20.01 -1.05 -6.60
CA SER A 20 20.86 0.05 -6.11
C SER A 20 20.21 1.43 -6.16
N GLN A 21 19.08 1.58 -6.83
CA GLN A 21 18.32 2.83 -6.88
C GLN A 21 17.31 2.95 -5.73
N ILE A 22 17.07 1.85 -4.99
CA ILE A 22 16.14 1.82 -3.86
C ILE A 22 16.88 2.34 -2.63
N THR A 23 16.83 3.65 -2.42
CA THR A 23 17.62 4.32 -1.37
C THR A 23 16.75 4.95 -0.28
N ASP A 24 15.49 5.30 -0.61
CA ASP A 24 14.57 5.94 0.33
C ASP A 24 13.11 5.53 0.01
N PRO A 25 12.51 4.64 0.82
CA PRO A 25 13.16 3.83 1.84
C PRO A 25 14.16 2.83 1.24
N GLY A 26 15.15 2.38 2.02
CA GLY A 26 16.12 1.38 1.54
C GLY A 26 15.49 0.02 1.26
N PRO A 27 16.20 -0.93 0.60
CA PRO A 27 15.64 -2.21 0.13
C PRO A 27 14.97 -3.08 1.20
N SER A 28 15.41 -2.98 2.44
CA SER A 28 14.82 -3.69 3.57
C SER A 28 13.56 -3.03 4.15
N ARG A 29 13.14 -1.88 3.63
CA ARG A 29 11.96 -1.15 4.10
C ARG A 29 11.04 -0.73 2.96
N ALA A 30 11.52 -0.74 1.74
CA ALA A 30 10.70 -0.47 0.56
C ALA A 30 9.73 -1.62 0.32
N LEU A 31 8.45 -1.33 0.23
CA LEU A 31 7.45 -2.34 -0.06
C LEU A 31 7.57 -2.79 -1.53
N TYR A 32 7.63 -4.10 -1.76
CA TYR A 32 7.75 -4.67 -3.10
C TYR A 32 6.47 -5.39 -3.53
N PHE A 33 6.00 -6.33 -2.74
CA PHE A 33 4.70 -6.96 -2.92
C PHE A 33 3.89 -6.92 -1.63
N ILE A 34 2.58 -6.84 -1.79
CA ILE A 34 1.61 -6.90 -0.71
C ILE A 34 0.43 -7.77 -1.11
N ASP A 35 -0.08 -8.53 -0.16
CA ASP A 35 -1.34 -9.25 -0.32
C ASP A 35 -2.50 -8.25 -0.28
N GLU A 36 -3.26 -8.19 -1.38
CA GLU A 36 -4.40 -7.27 -1.52
C GLU A 36 -5.72 -7.97 -1.17
N HIS A 37 -6.63 -7.20 -0.60
CA HIS A 37 -7.97 -7.68 -0.28
C HIS A 37 -8.75 -7.96 -1.57
N GLU A 38 -9.46 -9.10 -1.65
CA GLU A 38 -10.18 -9.55 -2.85
C GLU A 38 -11.20 -8.55 -3.38
N LYS A 39 -11.79 -7.73 -2.51
CA LYS A 39 -12.75 -6.67 -2.90
C LYS A 39 -12.07 -5.36 -3.34
N SER A 40 -10.76 -5.30 -3.34
CA SER A 40 -9.97 -4.15 -3.76
C SER A 40 -9.24 -4.39 -5.07
N ILE A 41 -9.10 -5.66 -5.49
CA ILE A 41 -8.35 -6.01 -6.69
C ILE A 41 -9.05 -5.45 -7.93
N GLN A 42 -8.42 -4.49 -8.56
CA GLN A 42 -8.88 -3.91 -9.84
C GLN A 42 -7.91 -4.22 -10.99
N GLN A 43 -6.63 -4.29 -10.68
CA GLN A 43 -5.54 -4.52 -11.64
C GLN A 43 -4.34 -5.11 -10.91
N GLY A 44 -3.28 -5.44 -11.63
CA GLY A 44 -2.09 -6.06 -11.06
C GLY A 44 -1.17 -5.14 -10.24
N ALA A 45 -1.66 -4.00 -9.74
CA ALA A 45 -0.88 -3.05 -8.96
C ALA A 45 -1.64 -2.63 -7.69
N PHE A 46 -0.89 -2.47 -6.59
CA PHE A 46 -1.41 -1.91 -5.35
C PHE A 46 -1.16 -0.40 -5.33
N GLY A 47 -2.23 0.37 -5.40
CA GLY A 47 -2.18 1.83 -5.38
C GLY A 47 -2.17 2.39 -3.97
N ILE A 48 -1.29 3.36 -3.70
CA ILE A 48 -1.22 4.08 -2.44
C ILE A 48 -0.82 5.55 -2.66
N ASN A 49 -1.45 6.47 -1.96
CA ASN A 49 -1.00 7.86 -1.89
C ASN A 49 0.14 7.99 -0.89
N ALA A 50 1.26 8.54 -1.31
CA ALA A 50 2.41 8.80 -0.45
C ALA A 50 2.72 10.30 -0.38
N PRO A 51 3.21 10.82 0.76
CA PRO A 51 3.39 12.26 0.99
C PRO A 51 4.28 12.97 -0.02
N ASN A 52 5.25 12.27 -0.59
CA ASN A 52 6.25 12.84 -1.50
C ASN A 52 6.07 12.39 -2.95
N ARG A 53 4.89 11.87 -3.31
CA ARG A 53 4.63 11.33 -4.64
C ARG A 53 3.35 11.90 -5.22
N LEU A 54 3.42 12.37 -6.45
CA LEU A 54 2.21 12.72 -7.20
C LEU A 54 1.42 11.45 -7.46
N THR A 55 0.13 11.54 -7.26
CA THR A 55 -0.79 10.44 -7.54
C THR A 55 -1.69 10.82 -8.71
N LEU A 56 -2.10 9.83 -9.47
CA LEU A 56 -3.07 10.02 -10.56
C LEU A 56 -4.48 10.33 -10.05
N PHE A 57 -4.70 10.10 -8.77
CA PHE A 57 -5.98 10.33 -8.12
C PHE A 57 -5.82 11.50 -7.16
N ASP A 58 -6.66 12.50 -7.31
CA ASP A 58 -6.77 13.63 -6.38
C ASP A 58 -7.45 13.17 -5.08
N THR A 59 -6.77 12.25 -4.38
CA THR A 59 -7.22 11.70 -3.11
C THR A 59 -6.31 12.15 -1.99
N SER A 60 -6.90 12.39 -0.83
CA SER A 60 -6.14 12.80 0.35
C SER A 60 -5.16 11.71 0.80
N LEU A 61 -4.12 12.10 1.52
CA LEU A 61 -3.21 11.17 2.20
C LEU A 61 -3.91 10.30 3.25
N SER A 62 -5.14 10.62 3.59
CA SER A 62 -5.97 9.86 4.54
C SER A 62 -6.85 8.82 3.87
N THR A 63 -6.63 8.50 2.58
CA THR A 63 -7.48 7.60 1.80
C THR A 63 -6.67 6.41 1.30
N TRP A 64 -7.19 5.21 1.51
CA TRP A 64 -6.73 4.00 0.87
C TRP A 64 -7.16 3.98 -0.59
N ILE A 65 -6.24 3.81 -1.52
CA ILE A 65 -6.56 3.57 -2.95
C ILE A 65 -6.82 2.08 -3.15
N SER A 66 -5.84 1.23 -2.88
CA SER A 66 -6.01 -0.21 -2.75
C SER A 66 -6.07 -0.59 -1.28
N PHE A 67 -6.75 -1.69 -0.97
CA PHE A 67 -6.94 -2.13 0.41
C PHE A 67 -6.15 -3.42 0.68
N PRO A 68 -5.39 -3.49 1.79
CA PRO A 68 -4.55 -4.64 2.07
C PRO A 68 -5.36 -5.87 2.47
N GLY A 69 -4.81 -7.05 2.23
CA GLY A 69 -5.39 -8.32 2.65
C GLY A 69 -5.46 -8.43 4.17
N LEU A 70 -6.48 -9.16 4.67
CA LEU A 70 -6.69 -9.43 6.09
C LEU A 70 -6.84 -10.94 6.37
N ARG A 71 -6.53 -11.78 5.40
CA ARG A 71 -6.78 -13.23 5.46
C ARG A 71 -5.97 -13.95 6.54
N HIS A 72 -4.84 -13.40 6.96
CA HIS A 72 -3.95 -13.98 7.95
C HIS A 72 -4.24 -13.41 9.35
N ALA A 73 -5.41 -13.70 9.91
CA ALA A 73 -5.86 -13.21 11.22
C ALA A 73 -5.77 -11.67 11.36
N GLY A 74 -6.23 -10.94 10.34
CA GLY A 74 -6.18 -9.48 10.30
C GLY A 74 -4.81 -8.92 9.90
N ALA A 75 -4.03 -9.70 9.16
CA ALA A 75 -2.74 -9.30 8.64
C ALA A 75 -2.64 -9.53 7.13
N ALA A 76 -1.72 -8.84 6.48
CA ALA A 76 -1.26 -9.11 5.14
C ALA A 76 0.18 -9.61 5.14
N THR A 77 0.54 -10.42 4.15
CA THR A 77 1.93 -10.73 3.85
C THR A 77 2.51 -9.65 2.96
N VAL A 78 3.67 -9.15 3.32
CA VAL A 78 4.42 -8.16 2.55
C VAL A 78 5.81 -8.70 2.25
N SER A 79 6.40 -8.30 1.12
CA SER A 79 7.77 -8.63 0.78
C SER A 79 8.56 -7.39 0.40
N PHE A 80 9.86 -7.48 0.51
CA PHE A 80 10.81 -6.40 0.31
C PHE A 80 11.83 -6.74 -0.78
N PRO A 81 12.43 -5.76 -1.45
CA PRO A 81 13.42 -5.99 -2.51
C PRO A 81 14.64 -6.79 -2.09
N ASP A 82 15.04 -6.75 -0.83
CA ASP A 82 16.15 -7.57 -0.30
C ASP A 82 15.80 -9.06 -0.13
N GLY A 83 14.55 -9.44 -0.40
CA GLY A 83 14.07 -10.83 -0.40
C GLY A 83 13.41 -11.28 0.90
N HIS A 84 13.41 -10.49 1.97
CA HIS A 84 12.69 -10.88 3.18
C HIS A 84 11.18 -10.63 3.08
N THR A 85 10.42 -11.25 3.95
CA THR A 85 8.97 -11.12 4.05
C THR A 85 8.56 -10.87 5.49
N GLU A 86 7.48 -10.12 5.67
CA GLU A 86 6.87 -9.87 6.98
C GLU A 86 5.37 -10.14 6.93
N SER A 87 4.79 -10.38 8.09
CA SER A 87 3.34 -10.36 8.30
C SER A 87 2.96 -9.06 9.02
N TRP A 88 2.26 -8.20 8.31
CA TRP A 88 1.81 -6.91 8.86
C TRP A 88 0.39 -7.03 9.38
N ARG A 89 0.26 -7.07 10.70
CA ARG A 89 -1.04 -7.03 11.38
C ARG A 89 -1.58 -5.61 11.37
N TRP A 90 -2.82 -5.47 10.91
CA TRP A 90 -3.57 -4.23 10.93
C TRP A 90 -4.19 -4.01 12.30
N ARG A 91 -4.15 -2.78 12.78
CA ARG A 91 -4.57 -2.43 14.14
C ARG A 91 -5.57 -1.28 14.18
N ASP A 92 -5.60 -0.45 13.13
CA ASP A 92 -6.51 0.69 13.08
C ASP A 92 -7.96 0.20 13.00
N PRO A 93 -8.86 0.68 13.88
CA PRO A 93 -10.27 0.28 13.88
C PRO A 93 -10.97 0.58 12.55
N ALA A 94 -10.61 1.67 11.85
CA ALA A 94 -11.20 2.00 10.55
C ALA A 94 -10.78 1.00 9.47
N THR A 95 -9.51 0.59 9.45
CA THR A 95 -9.01 -0.48 8.57
C THR A 95 -9.74 -1.79 8.81
N LEU A 96 -9.85 -2.21 10.07
CA LEU A 96 -10.54 -3.45 10.43
C LEU A 96 -12.05 -3.41 10.16
N ALA A 97 -12.68 -2.25 10.34
CA ALA A 97 -14.10 -2.06 10.02
C ALA A 97 -14.36 -2.04 8.51
N ALA A 98 -13.49 -1.38 7.73
CA ALA A 98 -13.60 -1.32 6.27
C ALA A 98 -13.53 -2.73 5.66
N ALA A 99 -12.65 -3.58 6.13
CA ALA A 99 -12.50 -4.96 5.65
C ALA A 99 -13.77 -5.81 5.76
N LYS A 100 -14.65 -5.49 6.70
CA LYS A 100 -15.93 -6.21 6.92
C LYS A 100 -17.03 -5.76 5.97
N LYS A 101 -16.83 -4.66 5.22
CA LYS A 101 -17.85 -4.17 4.28
C LYS A 101 -18.03 -5.15 3.12
N SER A 102 -19.26 -5.28 2.65
CA SER A 102 -19.61 -6.12 1.50
C SER A 102 -19.45 -5.43 0.13
N VAL A 103 -19.01 -4.17 0.12
CA VAL A 103 -18.79 -3.34 -1.07
C VAL A 103 -17.32 -3.35 -1.49
N TRP A 104 -17.03 -2.86 -2.70
CA TRP A 104 -15.67 -2.66 -3.18
C TRP A 104 -14.87 -1.75 -2.22
N LEU A 105 -13.65 -2.19 -1.90
CA LEU A 105 -12.77 -1.49 -0.97
C LEU A 105 -11.76 -0.59 -1.71
N VAL A 106 -12.26 0.21 -2.63
CA VAL A 106 -11.45 1.19 -3.36
C VAL A 106 -11.81 2.59 -2.88
N LEU A 107 -10.81 3.44 -2.73
CA LEU A 107 -10.96 4.80 -2.22
C LEU A 107 -11.66 4.82 -0.85
N GLN A 108 -11.22 3.95 0.05
CA GLN A 108 -11.77 3.94 1.41
C GLN A 108 -11.07 5.00 2.28
N PRO A 109 -11.84 5.83 3.00
CA PRO A 109 -11.22 6.73 3.96
C PRO A 109 -10.56 5.93 5.08
N GLY A 110 -9.33 6.32 5.43
CA GLY A 110 -8.70 5.93 6.68
C GLY A 110 -9.28 6.70 7.86
N SER A 111 -8.76 6.48 9.05
CA SER A 111 -9.11 7.25 10.25
C SER A 111 -8.45 8.65 10.29
N GLY A 112 -8.03 9.16 9.15
CA GLY A 112 -7.36 10.44 9.01
C GLY A 112 -5.86 10.37 9.33
N PRO A 113 -5.25 11.46 9.81
CA PRO A 113 -3.83 11.50 10.14
C PRO A 113 -3.41 10.54 11.25
N ALA A 114 -4.36 9.95 11.96
CA ALA A 114 -4.11 8.97 13.02
C ALA A 114 -4.13 7.51 12.52
N ASP A 115 -4.42 7.25 11.25
CA ASP A 115 -4.41 5.90 10.67
C ASP A 115 -2.98 5.36 10.57
N LEU A 116 -2.57 4.65 11.61
CA LEU A 116 -1.22 4.10 11.71
C LEU A 116 -0.94 3.00 10.69
N ASP A 117 -1.97 2.27 10.26
CA ASP A 117 -1.84 1.23 9.23
C ASP A 117 -1.58 1.86 7.86
N LEU A 118 -2.32 2.91 7.50
CA LEU A 118 -2.12 3.65 6.27
C LEU A 118 -0.74 4.35 6.26
N GLN A 119 -0.37 5.01 7.36
CA GLN A 119 0.94 5.64 7.50
C GLN A 119 2.09 4.64 7.35
N ARG A 120 1.94 3.44 7.90
CA ARG A 120 2.97 2.40 7.78
C ARG A 120 3.23 2.02 6.32
N ILE A 121 2.18 1.86 5.51
CA ILE A 121 2.35 1.60 4.08
C ILE A 121 2.93 2.81 3.36
N GLN A 122 2.44 4.01 3.65
CA GLN A 122 2.94 5.26 3.04
C GLN A 122 4.42 5.49 3.30
N ALA A 123 4.93 5.07 4.46
CA ALA A 123 6.35 5.16 4.79
C ALA A 123 7.22 4.10 4.10
N ALA A 124 6.59 3.10 3.50
CA ALA A 124 7.27 1.99 2.82
C ALA A 124 7.25 2.09 1.28
N VAL A 125 6.76 3.19 0.72
CA VAL A 125 6.64 3.38 -0.74
C VAL A 125 7.38 4.60 -1.25
#